data_915bb9d348193886ac8dc7d72041a9c9
#
_entry.id   915bb9d348193886ac8dc7d72041a9c9
#
_cell.length_a   1.000
_cell.length_b   1.000
_cell.length_c   1.000
_cell.angle_alpha   90.00
_cell.angle_beta   90.00
_cell.angle_gamma   90.00
#
_symmetry.space_group_name_H-M   'P 1'
#
loop_
_entity.id
_entity.type
_entity.pdbx_description
1 polymer ?
#
loop_
_entity_poly.entity_id
_entity_poly.type
_entity_poly.pdbx_seq_one_letter_code
_entity_poly.pdbx_strand_id
1 'polypeptide(L)'
;MKILIVSDTHRMDDILKKVIGKEKPFDMFIHLGDIESSETKISYMIEPDCACHMVQGNNDFFSQLPREKEVNIKNHKALLVHGHQYGVSMNVDILKDEAISRGCDFAMYGHTHRPFCKTIDGVTI
;
A
#
# COMPACT_ATOMS: atom_id res chain seq x y z
N MET A 1 -5.47 15.36 6.99
CA MET A 1 -5.56 14.43 5.84
C MET A 1 -5.82 13.01 6.35
N LYS A 2 -6.78 12.34 5.76
CA LYS A 2 -7.10 10.95 6.12
C LYS A 2 -6.75 10.05 4.94
N ILE A 3 -6.00 8.97 5.21
CA ILE A 3 -5.55 8.02 4.20
C ILE A 3 -6.04 6.63 4.62
N LEU A 4 -6.75 5.95 3.73
CA LEU A 4 -7.12 4.55 3.93
C LEU A 4 -6.08 3.66 3.26
N ILE A 5 -5.41 2.83 4.06
CA ILE A 5 -4.36 1.93 3.59
C ILE A 5 -4.83 0.49 3.80
N VAL A 6 -4.83 -0.29 2.74
CA VAL A 6 -5.23 -1.70 2.77
C VAL A 6 -4.24 -2.55 1.98
N SER A 7 -4.27 -3.86 2.20
CA SER A 7 -3.48 -4.82 1.42
C SER A 7 -4.12 -6.20 1.50
N ASP A 8 -3.67 -7.10 0.62
CA ASP A 8 -3.96 -8.52 0.72
C ASP A 8 -5.47 -8.82 0.79
N THR A 9 -6.25 -8.14 -0.04
CA THR A 9 -7.70 -8.32 -0.07
C THR A 9 -8.11 -9.63 -0.76
N HIS A 10 -7.27 -10.19 -1.64
CA HIS A 10 -7.48 -11.49 -2.28
C HIS A 10 -8.90 -11.69 -2.82
N ARG A 11 -9.40 -10.69 -3.57
CA ARG A 11 -10.77 -10.65 -4.15
C ARG A 11 -11.91 -10.58 -3.11
N MET A 12 -11.61 -10.36 -1.86
CA MET A 12 -12.66 -10.15 -0.84
C MET A 12 -13.23 -8.74 -0.93
N ASP A 13 -13.74 -8.40 -2.13
CA ASP A 13 -14.16 -7.04 -2.47
C ASP A 13 -15.37 -6.58 -1.71
N ASP A 14 -16.24 -7.51 -1.28
CA ASP A 14 -17.42 -7.16 -0.49
C ASP A 14 -17.03 -6.64 0.90
N ILE A 15 -16.00 -7.24 1.49
CA ILE A 15 -15.46 -6.77 2.78
C ILE A 15 -14.78 -5.42 2.60
N LEU A 16 -13.99 -5.28 1.53
CA LEU A 16 -13.33 -4.02 1.22
C LEU A 16 -14.34 -2.89 1.01
N LYS A 17 -15.43 -3.17 0.30
CA LYS A 17 -16.51 -2.20 0.07
C LYS A 17 -17.10 -1.71 1.39
N LYS A 18 -17.31 -2.60 2.34
CA LYS A 18 -17.80 -2.24 3.67
C LYS A 18 -16.82 -1.34 4.42
N VAL A 19 -15.52 -1.66 4.35
CA VAL A 19 -14.48 -0.85 4.99
C VAL A 19 -14.42 0.54 4.38
N ILE A 20 -14.43 0.63 3.05
CA ILE A 20 -14.46 1.91 2.33
C ILE A 20 -15.67 2.75 2.77
N GLY A 21 -16.85 2.14 2.81
CA GLY A 21 -18.06 2.84 3.22
C GLY A 21 -18.01 3.34 4.66
N LYS A 22 -17.40 2.56 5.55
CA LYS A 22 -17.25 2.93 6.97
C LYS A 22 -16.25 4.06 7.17
N GLU A 23 -15.16 4.07 6.40
CA GLU A 23 -14.05 5.00 6.61
C GLU A 23 -14.19 6.31 5.84
N LYS A 24 -15.15 6.41 4.90
CA LYS A 24 -15.40 7.66 4.17
C LYS A 24 -15.79 8.80 5.12
N PRO A 25 -15.42 10.06 4.80
CA PRO A 25 -14.57 10.46 3.67
C PRO A 25 -13.08 10.32 3.99
N PHE A 26 -12.27 10.02 2.96
CA PHE A 26 -10.82 10.03 3.05
C PHE A 26 -10.22 10.70 1.80
N ASP A 27 -9.00 11.20 1.95
CA ASP A 27 -8.33 12.00 0.91
C ASP A 27 -7.50 11.16 -0.05
N MET A 28 -7.07 9.98 0.39
CA MET A 28 -6.23 9.10 -0.39
C MET A 28 -6.54 7.65 -0.04
N PHE A 29 -6.50 6.79 -1.07
CA PHE A 29 -6.63 5.35 -0.92
C PHE A 29 -5.33 4.69 -1.40
N ILE A 30 -4.79 3.76 -0.61
CA ILE A 30 -3.57 3.03 -0.94
C ILE A 30 -3.85 1.53 -0.79
N HIS A 31 -3.55 0.76 -1.84
CA HIS A 31 -3.60 -0.70 -1.80
C HIS A 31 -2.20 -1.25 -2.06
N LEU A 32 -1.69 -2.04 -1.13
CA LEU A 32 -0.31 -2.53 -1.15
C LEU A 32 -0.15 -3.93 -1.75
N GLY A 33 -1.10 -4.35 -2.59
CA GLY A 33 -0.95 -5.56 -3.38
C GLY A 33 -1.75 -6.76 -2.92
N ASP A 34 -1.69 -7.82 -3.72
CA ASP A 34 -2.51 -9.03 -3.61
C ASP A 34 -4.00 -8.70 -3.73
N ILE A 35 -4.34 -8.01 -4.81
CA ILE A 35 -5.70 -7.64 -5.20
C ILE A 35 -6.38 -8.78 -5.95
N GLU A 36 -5.60 -9.48 -6.80
CA GLU A 36 -6.04 -10.62 -7.62
C GLU A 36 -7.13 -10.25 -8.62
N SER A 37 -6.77 -9.35 -9.54
CA SER A 37 -7.56 -8.96 -10.72
C SER A 37 -8.80 -8.09 -10.46
N SER A 38 -8.91 -7.50 -9.27
CA SER A 38 -10.05 -6.63 -8.93
C SER A 38 -9.73 -5.14 -9.02
N GLU A 39 -8.61 -4.73 -9.64
CA GLU A 39 -8.14 -3.33 -9.68
C GLU A 39 -9.21 -2.38 -10.21
N THR A 40 -9.83 -2.72 -11.33
CA THR A 40 -10.84 -1.88 -11.95
C THR A 40 -12.08 -1.74 -11.06
N LYS A 41 -12.51 -2.86 -10.47
CA LYS A 41 -13.67 -2.87 -9.58
C LYS A 41 -13.41 -2.00 -8.34
N ILE A 42 -12.20 -2.11 -7.77
CA ILE A 42 -11.81 -1.31 -6.61
C ILE A 42 -11.76 0.18 -6.97
N SER A 43 -11.20 0.53 -8.12
CA SER A 43 -11.11 1.93 -8.53
C SER A 43 -12.47 2.61 -8.67
N TYR A 44 -13.52 1.85 -9.03
CA TYR A 44 -14.88 2.39 -9.07
C TYR A 44 -15.50 2.60 -7.69
N MET A 45 -14.93 1.99 -6.64
CA MET A 45 -15.39 2.22 -5.27
C MET A 45 -14.85 3.51 -4.68
N ILE A 46 -13.81 4.08 -5.30
CA ILE A 46 -13.11 5.26 -4.80
C ILE A 46 -13.68 6.50 -5.50
N GLU A 47 -13.93 7.56 -4.74
CA GLU A 47 -14.44 8.82 -5.29
C GLU A 47 -13.46 9.38 -6.34
N PRO A 48 -13.97 9.97 -7.45
CA PRO A 48 -13.12 10.44 -8.53
C PRO A 48 -12.09 11.51 -8.13
N ASP A 49 -12.35 12.29 -7.10
CA ASP A 49 -11.46 13.33 -6.60
C ASP A 49 -10.49 12.82 -5.53
N CYS A 50 -10.59 11.55 -5.14
CA CYS A 50 -9.71 10.94 -4.16
C CYS A 50 -8.48 10.34 -4.87
N ALA A 51 -7.28 10.64 -4.37
CA ALA A 51 -6.06 10.03 -4.88
C ALA A 51 -6.08 8.52 -4.61
N CYS A 52 -5.74 7.72 -5.63
CA CYS A 52 -5.79 6.27 -5.54
C CYS A 52 -4.46 5.69 -6.02
N HIS A 53 -3.78 4.95 -5.15
CA HIS A 53 -2.49 4.32 -5.45
C HIS A 53 -2.57 2.83 -5.14
N MET A 54 -2.18 2.01 -6.12
CA MET A 54 -2.16 0.56 -5.98
C MET A 54 -0.84 0.02 -6.50
N VAL A 55 -0.27 -0.97 -5.81
CA VAL A 55 0.93 -1.68 -6.26
C VAL A 55 0.64 -3.17 -6.42
N GLN A 56 1.49 -3.84 -7.20
CA GLN A 56 1.35 -5.26 -7.50
C GLN A 56 1.92 -6.11 -6.37
N GLY A 57 1.15 -7.09 -5.88
CA GLY A 57 1.63 -8.10 -4.96
C GLY A 57 2.12 -9.36 -5.68
N ASN A 58 2.63 -10.32 -4.90
CA ASN A 58 3.18 -11.56 -5.46
C ASN A 58 2.10 -12.48 -6.07
N ASN A 59 0.83 -12.29 -5.74
CA ASN A 59 -0.29 -13.04 -6.31
C ASN A 59 -1.02 -12.30 -7.44
N ASP A 60 -0.55 -11.15 -7.87
CA ASP A 60 -1.16 -10.35 -8.94
C ASP A 60 -0.50 -10.66 -10.29
N PHE A 61 -0.67 -11.91 -10.77
CA PHE A 61 0.10 -12.47 -11.87
C PHE A 61 -0.04 -11.73 -13.21
N PHE A 62 -1.20 -11.22 -13.54
CA PHE A 62 -1.45 -10.57 -14.82
C PHE A 62 -1.73 -9.07 -14.68
N SER A 63 -1.37 -8.52 -13.54
CA SER A 63 -1.59 -7.11 -13.25
C SER A 63 -0.62 -6.22 -14.02
N GLN A 64 -1.12 -5.05 -14.46
CA GLN A 64 -0.30 -3.99 -15.02
C GLN A 64 0.07 -2.93 -14.00
N LEU A 65 -0.27 -3.15 -12.73
CA LEU A 65 0.10 -2.24 -11.65
C LEU A 65 1.62 -2.22 -11.45
N PRO A 66 2.19 -1.09 -11.01
CA PRO A 66 3.61 -1.04 -10.68
C PRO A 66 3.92 -1.95 -9.50
N ARG A 67 5.13 -2.50 -9.48
CA ARG A 67 5.60 -3.33 -8.36
C ARG A 67 5.90 -2.50 -7.13
N GLU A 68 6.28 -1.26 -7.33
CA GLU A 68 6.56 -0.31 -6.27
C GLU A 68 6.25 1.09 -6.76
N LYS A 69 6.01 2.01 -5.82
CA LYS A 69 5.64 3.37 -6.15
C LYS A 69 6.15 4.31 -5.07
N GLU A 70 6.63 5.49 -5.49
CA GLU A 70 6.98 6.57 -4.56
C GLU A 70 5.88 7.61 -4.63
N VAL A 71 5.36 8.02 -3.49
CA VAL A 71 4.23 8.96 -3.41
C VAL A 71 4.57 10.06 -2.43
N ASN A 72 4.28 11.30 -2.83
CA ASN A 72 4.39 12.43 -1.93
C ASN A 72 3.10 12.60 -1.12
N ILE A 73 3.24 12.67 0.19
CA ILE A 73 2.14 12.90 1.11
C ILE A 73 2.49 14.12 1.94
N LYS A 74 1.92 15.28 1.57
CA LYS A 74 2.30 16.58 2.14
C LYS A 74 3.82 16.79 2.00
N ASN A 75 4.54 16.95 3.12
CA ASN A 75 5.99 17.15 3.12
C ASN A 75 6.78 15.84 3.22
N HIS A 76 6.09 14.70 3.12
CA HIS A 76 6.69 13.38 3.28
C HIS A 76 6.72 12.64 1.96
N LYS A 77 7.69 11.75 1.82
CA LYS A 77 7.81 10.86 0.67
C LYS A 77 7.68 9.42 1.15
N ALA A 78 6.77 8.67 0.56
CA ALA A 78 6.47 7.30 0.95
C ALA A 78 6.85 6.33 -0.16
N LEU A 79 7.49 5.22 0.22
CA LEU A 79 7.73 4.08 -0.67
C LEU A 79 6.62 3.06 -0.43
N LEU A 80 5.85 2.74 -1.48
CA LEU A 80 4.76 1.78 -1.44
C LEU A 80 5.20 0.50 -2.13
N VAL A 81 5.15 -0.61 -1.41
CA VAL A 81 5.51 -1.94 -1.94
C VAL A 81 4.59 -2.99 -1.34
N HIS A 82 4.46 -4.14 -2.01
CA HIS A 82 3.83 -5.29 -1.35
C HIS A 82 4.75 -5.84 -0.26
N GLY A 83 6.03 -5.98 -0.57
CA GLY A 83 7.07 -6.29 0.41
C GLY A 83 7.81 -7.59 0.15
N HIS A 84 7.24 -8.52 -0.63
CA HIS A 84 7.89 -9.81 -0.90
C HIS A 84 9.28 -9.65 -1.52
N GLN A 85 9.47 -8.63 -2.36
CA GLN A 85 10.75 -8.36 -3.02
C GLN A 85 11.83 -7.82 -2.07
N TYR A 86 11.44 -7.38 -0.88
CA TYR A 86 12.36 -6.84 0.13
C TYR A 86 12.46 -7.72 1.39
N GLY A 87 11.97 -8.96 1.33
CA GLY A 87 12.10 -9.92 2.40
C GLY A 87 11.43 -9.54 3.71
N VAL A 88 10.31 -8.81 3.65
CA VAL A 88 9.63 -8.29 4.86
C VAL A 88 9.10 -9.38 5.78
N SER A 89 8.97 -10.63 5.29
CA SER A 89 8.58 -11.76 6.13
C SER A 89 9.66 -12.14 7.14
N MET A 90 10.92 -11.78 6.86
CA MET A 90 12.04 -12.02 7.77
C MET A 90 12.27 -10.84 8.71
N ASN A 91 12.40 -9.65 8.15
CA ASN A 91 12.53 -8.39 8.88
C ASN A 91 12.34 -7.23 7.90
N VAL A 92 12.40 -6.00 8.39
CA VAL A 92 12.15 -4.80 7.57
C VAL A 92 13.43 -4.04 7.22
N ASP A 93 14.61 -4.59 7.48
CA ASP A 93 15.88 -3.88 7.31
C ASP A 93 16.16 -3.52 5.86
N ILE A 94 15.93 -4.45 4.93
CA ILE A 94 16.17 -4.21 3.50
C ILE A 94 15.22 -3.13 2.98
N LEU A 95 13.95 -3.19 3.36
CA LEU A 95 12.97 -2.18 2.98
C LEU A 95 13.33 -0.81 3.55
N LYS A 96 13.72 -0.76 4.81
CA LYS A 96 14.17 0.48 5.46
C LYS A 96 15.35 1.10 4.71
N ASP A 97 16.37 0.30 4.39
CA ASP A 97 17.56 0.78 3.70
C ASP A 97 17.23 1.30 2.29
N GLU A 98 16.32 0.64 1.59
CA GLU A 98 15.85 1.09 0.29
C GLU A 98 15.11 2.42 0.39
N ALA A 99 14.26 2.58 1.39
CA ALA A 99 13.56 3.84 1.63
C ALA A 99 14.54 4.98 1.89
N ILE A 100 15.55 4.74 2.71
CA ILE A 100 16.60 5.72 3.00
C ILE A 100 17.33 6.13 1.72
N SER A 101 17.71 5.17 0.88
CA SER A 101 18.45 5.43 -0.36
C SER A 101 17.64 6.27 -1.34
N ARG A 102 16.31 6.22 -1.28
CA ARG A 102 15.40 6.99 -2.13
C ARG A 102 14.95 8.32 -1.51
N GLY A 103 15.43 8.63 -0.31
CA GLY A 103 14.99 9.83 0.42
C GLY A 103 13.55 9.75 0.91
N CYS A 104 13.03 8.54 1.13
CA CYS A 104 11.69 8.33 1.67
C CYS A 104 11.75 8.27 3.19
N ASP A 105 10.81 8.94 3.84
CA ASP A 105 10.66 8.90 5.31
C ASP A 105 9.52 7.98 5.77
N PHE A 106 8.77 7.40 4.81
CA PHE A 106 7.81 6.33 5.04
C PHE A 106 8.07 5.16 4.10
N ALA A 107 7.85 3.94 4.58
CA ALA A 107 7.78 2.74 3.76
C ALA A 107 6.56 1.94 4.18
N MET A 108 5.69 1.61 3.24
CA MET A 108 4.44 0.90 3.52
C MET A 108 4.45 -0.43 2.81
N TYR A 109 4.08 -1.50 3.51
CA TYR A 109 4.06 -2.85 2.96
C TYR A 109 2.90 -3.67 3.52
N GLY A 110 2.52 -4.71 2.80
CA GLY A 110 1.57 -5.73 3.23
C GLY A 110 2.24 -7.09 3.34
N HIS A 111 1.72 -8.08 2.62
CA HIS A 111 2.29 -9.42 2.45
C HIS A 111 2.30 -10.31 3.69
N THR A 112 2.74 -9.84 4.84
CA THR A 112 2.90 -10.67 6.05
C THR A 112 1.59 -10.99 6.75
N HIS A 113 0.51 -10.27 6.45
CA HIS A 113 -0.79 -10.35 7.13
C HIS A 113 -0.66 -10.04 8.63
N ARG A 114 0.38 -9.30 9.03
CA ARG A 114 0.62 -8.89 10.42
C ARG A 114 0.77 -7.39 10.50
N PRO A 115 0.06 -6.72 11.42
CA PRO A 115 0.24 -5.29 11.60
C PRO A 115 1.63 -4.97 12.14
N PHE A 116 2.21 -3.90 11.62
CA PHE A 116 3.52 -3.40 12.04
C PHE A 116 3.56 -1.89 11.82
N CYS A 117 4.04 -1.17 12.81
CA CYS A 117 4.28 0.26 12.65
C CYS A 117 5.40 0.67 13.61
N LYS A 118 6.53 1.10 13.05
CA LYS A 118 7.69 1.48 13.84
C LYS A 118 8.55 2.49 13.08
N THR A 119 9.16 3.41 13.80
CA THR A 119 10.14 4.35 13.22
C THR A 119 11.54 3.86 13.53
N ILE A 120 12.33 3.61 12.49
CA ILE A 120 13.70 3.10 12.59
C ILE A 120 14.59 3.97 11.69
N ASP A 121 15.64 4.54 12.24
CA ASP A 121 16.60 5.38 11.52
C ASP A 121 15.92 6.51 10.70
N GLY A 122 14.87 7.10 11.26
CA GLY A 122 14.11 8.19 10.63
C GLY A 122 13.08 7.76 9.61
N VAL A 123 12.89 6.45 9.39
CA VAL A 123 11.87 5.91 8.48
C VAL A 123 10.76 5.25 9.28
N THR A 124 9.52 5.65 9.02
CA THR A 124 8.33 5.03 9.60
C THR A 124 7.85 3.93 8.65
N ILE A 125 7.76 2.73 9.18
CA ILE A 125 7.41 1.53 8.40
C ILE A 125 6.08 0.98 8.89
#